data_ef99bbfd57880e9b330cc99aed71911a
#
_entry.id   ef99bbfd57880e9b330cc99aed71911a
#
_cell.length_a   1.000
_cell.length_b   1.000
_cell.length_c   1.000
_cell.angle_alpha   90.00
_cell.angle_beta   90.00
_cell.angle_gamma   90.00
#
_symmetry.space_group_name_H-M   'P 1'
#
loop_
_entity.id
_entity.type
_entity.pdbx_description
1 polymer ?
#
loop_
_entity_poly.entity_id
_entity_poly.type
_entity_poly.pdbx_seq_one_letter_code
_entity_poly.pdbx_strand_id
1 'polypeptide(L)'
;MVKRKDISHNNSKSSLTKIQRKISITQIILIISLSLILAVVGIIINIRFQRERIDKNLQNIAETIATSPILKDNNFQNGTANEQESLMDYLDSLKKSISDVDVISIVNSNNTRFYHTNHTLIGTEYDGETPNLSSDKTFYIVNTNGPSGAQRRAYSALYGSDGQYLGFIMVIILTEHVNASFTPILITYSIITFIVIFVEILISSYL
;
A
#
# COMPACT_ATOMS: atom_id res chain seq x y z
N MET A 1 -29.41 37.07 -63.71
CA MET A 1 -28.27 37.40 -62.89
C MET A 1 -28.43 36.97 -61.39
N VAL A 2 -29.40 36.08 -61.10
CA VAL A 2 -29.74 35.69 -59.69
C VAL A 2 -29.04 34.39 -59.20
N LYS A 3 -28.69 33.49 -60.12
CA LYS A 3 -28.15 32.14 -59.74
C LYS A 3 -26.72 32.09 -59.16
N ARG A 4 -25.90 33.10 -59.28
CA ARG A 4 -24.49 33.12 -58.77
C ARG A 4 -24.38 33.47 -57.27
N LYS A 5 -25.37 34.18 -56.70
CA LYS A 5 -25.32 34.62 -55.29
C LYS A 5 -25.66 33.47 -54.32
N ASP A 6 -26.57 32.57 -54.71
CA ASP A 6 -26.97 31.42 -53.86
C ASP A 6 -25.91 30.33 -53.75
N ILE A 7 -25.12 30.12 -54.80
CA ILE A 7 -24.03 29.10 -54.78
C ILE A 7 -22.87 29.56 -53.91
N SER A 8 -22.54 30.84 -53.88
CA SER A 8 -21.49 31.42 -53.01
C SER A 8 -21.87 31.34 -51.53
N HIS A 9 -23.13 31.58 -51.18
CA HIS A 9 -23.60 31.55 -49.80
C HIS A 9 -23.69 30.13 -49.24
N ASN A 10 -24.04 29.14 -50.06
CA ASN A 10 -24.09 27.72 -49.68
C ASN A 10 -22.71 27.10 -49.51
N ASN A 11 -21.72 27.48 -50.31
CA ASN A 11 -20.32 27.06 -50.15
C ASN A 11 -19.67 27.65 -48.91
N SER A 12 -19.98 28.90 -48.54
CA SER A 12 -19.49 29.56 -47.33
C SER A 12 -20.06 28.91 -46.07
N LYS A 13 -21.35 28.59 -45.99
CA LYS A 13 -21.95 27.85 -44.87
C LYS A 13 -21.36 26.45 -44.70
N SER A 14 -21.18 25.71 -45.81
CA SER A 14 -20.57 24.37 -45.79
C SER A 14 -19.09 24.39 -45.29
N SER A 15 -18.34 25.41 -45.60
CA SER A 15 -16.95 25.56 -45.12
C SER A 15 -16.88 25.92 -43.64
N LEU A 16 -17.76 26.79 -43.12
CA LEU A 16 -17.86 27.16 -41.71
C LEU A 16 -18.23 25.96 -40.84
N THR A 17 -19.22 25.14 -41.24
CA THR A 17 -19.58 23.93 -40.50
C THR A 17 -18.45 22.91 -40.46
N LYS A 18 -17.65 22.76 -41.50
CA LYS A 18 -16.46 21.89 -41.54
C LYS A 18 -15.36 22.37 -40.58
N ILE A 19 -15.16 23.67 -40.50
CA ILE A 19 -14.17 24.27 -39.58
C ILE A 19 -14.62 24.10 -38.13
N GLN A 20 -15.87 24.40 -37.80
CA GLN A 20 -16.44 24.21 -36.46
C GLN A 20 -16.32 22.75 -36.02
N ARG A 21 -16.66 21.79 -36.88
CA ARG A 21 -16.53 20.37 -36.56
C ARG A 21 -15.09 19.95 -36.29
N LYS A 22 -14.11 20.49 -37.07
CA LYS A 22 -12.69 20.20 -36.80
C LYS A 22 -12.24 20.74 -35.45
N ILE A 23 -12.64 21.98 -35.11
CA ILE A 23 -12.32 22.59 -33.80
C ILE A 23 -12.91 21.77 -32.68
N SER A 24 -14.18 21.37 -32.74
CA SER A 24 -14.84 20.55 -31.73
C SER A 24 -14.11 19.20 -31.54
N ILE A 25 -13.76 18.52 -32.61
CA ILE A 25 -13.03 17.24 -32.54
C ILE A 25 -11.67 17.43 -31.89
N THR A 26 -10.94 18.51 -32.22
CA THR A 26 -9.64 18.78 -31.62
C THR A 26 -9.75 19.08 -30.13
N GLN A 27 -10.79 19.82 -29.70
CA GLN A 27 -11.06 20.08 -28.30
C GLN A 27 -11.38 18.79 -27.52
N ILE A 28 -12.23 17.90 -28.07
CA ILE A 28 -12.54 16.61 -27.45
C ILE A 28 -11.28 15.78 -27.26
N ILE A 29 -10.43 15.66 -28.28
CA ILE A 29 -9.18 14.91 -28.19
C ILE A 29 -8.27 15.49 -27.11
N LEU A 30 -8.17 16.83 -27.04
CA LEU A 30 -7.34 17.51 -26.04
C LEU A 30 -7.85 17.22 -24.63
N ILE A 31 -9.15 17.31 -24.37
CA ILE A 31 -9.74 17.08 -23.05
C ILE A 31 -9.60 15.62 -22.64
N ILE A 32 -9.87 14.68 -23.55
CA ILE A 32 -9.69 13.26 -23.27
C ILE A 32 -8.22 12.96 -22.94
N SER A 33 -7.27 13.48 -23.71
CA SER A 33 -5.85 13.25 -23.45
C SER A 33 -5.40 13.83 -22.11
N LEU A 34 -5.85 15.04 -21.78
CA LEU A 34 -5.55 15.69 -20.49
C LEU A 34 -6.16 14.91 -19.32
N SER A 35 -7.41 14.46 -19.43
CA SER A 35 -8.08 13.65 -18.40
C SER A 35 -7.35 12.34 -18.13
N LEU A 36 -6.88 11.65 -19.19
CA LEU A 36 -6.10 10.42 -19.05
C LEU A 36 -4.76 10.67 -18.34
N ILE A 37 -4.05 11.74 -18.71
CA ILE A 37 -2.78 12.09 -18.08
C ILE A 37 -3.00 12.37 -16.59
N LEU A 38 -4.00 13.18 -16.24
CA LEU A 38 -4.33 13.50 -14.85
C LEU A 38 -4.73 12.25 -14.05
N ALA A 39 -5.50 11.33 -14.66
CA ALA A 39 -5.85 10.07 -14.02
C ALA A 39 -4.61 9.22 -13.71
N VAL A 40 -3.70 9.06 -14.67
CA VAL A 40 -2.46 8.30 -14.48
C VAL A 40 -1.59 8.92 -13.38
N VAL A 41 -1.39 10.24 -13.41
CA VAL A 41 -0.64 10.95 -12.39
C VAL A 41 -1.28 10.78 -11.00
N GLY A 42 -2.60 10.94 -10.92
CA GLY A 42 -3.36 10.75 -9.68
C GLY A 42 -3.22 9.34 -9.12
N ILE A 43 -3.33 8.31 -9.96
CA ILE A 43 -3.11 6.91 -9.57
C ILE A 43 -1.71 6.70 -9.01
N ILE A 44 -0.67 7.18 -9.71
CA ILE A 44 0.72 7.02 -9.27
C ILE A 44 0.94 7.67 -7.89
N ILE A 45 0.44 8.90 -7.71
CA ILE A 45 0.57 9.62 -6.44
C ILE A 45 -0.13 8.86 -5.32
N ASN A 46 -1.39 8.42 -5.52
CA ASN A 46 -2.13 7.69 -4.50
C ASN A 46 -1.51 6.34 -4.14
N ILE A 47 -1.00 5.59 -5.12
CA ILE A 47 -0.28 4.33 -4.85
C ILE A 47 0.98 4.58 -4.01
N ARG A 48 1.74 5.65 -4.28
CA ARG A 48 2.89 6.02 -3.45
C ARG A 48 2.50 6.33 -2.02
N PHE A 49 1.51 7.20 -1.81
CA PHE A 49 1.00 7.51 -0.47
C PHE A 49 0.48 6.27 0.27
N GLN A 50 -0.22 5.39 -0.42
CA GLN A 50 -0.73 4.17 0.20
C GLN A 50 0.42 3.24 0.63
N ARG A 51 1.47 3.10 -0.19
CA ARG A 51 2.67 2.33 0.18
C ARG A 51 3.38 2.92 1.40
N GLU A 52 3.59 4.22 1.42
CA GLU A 52 4.20 4.91 2.56
C GLU A 52 3.38 4.73 3.84
N ARG A 53 2.05 4.77 3.74
CA ARG A 53 1.15 4.51 4.87
C ARG A 53 1.28 3.07 5.38
N ILE A 54 1.33 2.09 4.48
CA ILE A 54 1.54 0.68 4.84
C ILE A 54 2.88 0.52 5.54
N ASP A 55 3.96 1.07 4.99
CA ASP A 55 5.28 1.00 5.58
C ASP A 55 5.32 1.61 6.98
N LYS A 56 4.76 2.80 7.12
CA LYS A 56 4.70 3.48 8.41
C LYS A 56 3.83 2.73 9.42
N ASN A 57 2.75 2.11 8.97
CA ASN A 57 1.90 1.29 9.83
C ASN A 57 2.65 0.04 10.31
N LEU A 58 3.31 -0.69 9.43
CA LEU A 58 4.14 -1.84 9.79
C LEU A 58 5.26 -1.45 10.76
N GLN A 59 5.91 -0.31 10.53
CA GLN A 59 6.93 0.24 11.42
C GLN A 59 6.36 0.51 12.81
N ASN A 60 5.27 1.28 12.88
CA ASN A 60 4.63 1.63 14.14
C ASN A 60 4.23 0.40 14.95
N ILE A 61 3.70 -0.63 14.28
CA ILE A 61 3.31 -1.88 14.93
C ILE A 61 4.55 -2.59 15.48
N ALA A 62 5.60 -2.77 14.66
CA ALA A 62 6.83 -3.43 15.08
C ALA A 62 7.50 -2.69 16.26
N GLU A 63 7.60 -1.37 16.20
CA GLU A 63 8.17 -0.54 17.27
C GLU A 63 7.30 -0.54 18.54
N THR A 64 5.97 -0.50 18.41
CA THR A 64 5.04 -0.57 19.54
C THR A 64 5.21 -1.88 20.29
N ILE A 65 5.32 -2.99 19.58
CA ILE A 65 5.58 -4.30 20.19
C ILE A 65 6.98 -4.31 20.84
N ALA A 66 8.02 -3.82 20.12
CA ALA A 66 9.39 -3.81 20.62
C ALA A 66 9.58 -2.94 21.87
N THR A 67 8.78 -1.88 22.01
CA THR A 67 8.84 -0.97 23.16
C THR A 67 7.91 -1.36 24.30
N SER A 68 7.09 -2.41 24.10
CA SER A 68 6.15 -2.89 25.12
C SER A 68 6.89 -3.30 26.42
N PRO A 69 6.49 -2.78 27.59
CA PRO A 69 7.12 -3.13 28.87
C PRO A 69 7.13 -4.65 29.13
N ILE A 70 6.07 -5.34 28.71
CA ILE A 70 5.94 -6.79 28.92
C ILE A 70 7.02 -7.62 28.19
N LEU A 71 7.61 -7.07 27.11
CA LEU A 71 8.72 -7.70 26.39
C LEU A 71 10.09 -7.25 26.92
N LYS A 72 10.19 -6.04 27.49
CA LYS A 72 11.45 -5.50 27.97
C LYS A 72 11.94 -6.13 29.27
N ASP A 73 11.02 -6.61 30.11
CA ASP A 73 11.35 -7.14 31.44
C ASP A 73 11.94 -8.57 31.41
N ASN A 74 12.46 -9.02 30.27
CA ASN A 74 13.11 -10.33 30.08
C ASN A 74 12.16 -11.56 30.27
N ASN A 75 10.87 -11.33 30.50
CA ASN A 75 9.90 -12.38 30.77
C ASN A 75 9.71 -13.33 29.59
N PHE A 76 10.04 -12.86 28.37
CA PHE A 76 9.90 -13.71 27.19
C PHE A 76 11.04 -14.75 27.04
N GLN A 77 12.22 -14.51 27.64
CA GLN A 77 13.32 -15.49 27.60
C GLN A 77 13.42 -16.33 28.88
N ASN A 78 13.14 -15.73 30.04
CA ASN A 78 13.41 -16.32 31.37
C ASN A 78 12.16 -16.38 32.24
N GLY A 79 10.98 -16.02 31.73
CA GLY A 79 9.74 -16.00 32.50
C GLY A 79 9.25 -17.41 32.84
N THR A 80 8.42 -17.48 33.88
CA THR A 80 7.68 -18.69 34.22
C THR A 80 6.71 -19.09 33.10
N ALA A 81 6.27 -20.33 33.07
CA ALA A 81 5.31 -20.81 32.08
C ALA A 81 4.02 -19.93 32.01
N ASN A 82 3.52 -19.48 33.16
CA ASN A 82 2.33 -18.62 33.24
C ASN A 82 2.59 -17.22 32.65
N GLU A 83 3.80 -16.65 32.84
CA GLU A 83 4.17 -15.36 32.26
C GLU A 83 4.33 -15.45 30.74
N GLN A 84 4.89 -16.55 30.24
CA GLN A 84 5.00 -16.81 28.80
C GLN A 84 3.62 -17.01 28.17
N GLU A 85 2.71 -17.75 28.81
CA GLU A 85 1.34 -17.92 28.36
C GLU A 85 0.59 -16.57 28.30
N SER A 86 0.69 -15.76 29.35
CA SER A 86 0.08 -14.41 29.39
C SER A 86 0.61 -13.51 28.29
N LEU A 87 1.90 -13.63 27.97
CA LEU A 87 2.52 -12.85 26.87
C LEU A 87 2.03 -13.34 25.50
N MET A 88 1.87 -14.63 25.31
CA MET A 88 1.30 -15.19 24.06
C MET A 88 -0.15 -14.74 23.87
N ASP A 89 -0.97 -14.79 24.92
CA ASP A 89 -2.35 -14.32 24.88
C ASP A 89 -2.44 -12.82 24.54
N TYR A 90 -1.53 -12.01 25.10
CA TYR A 90 -1.42 -10.59 24.75
C TYR A 90 -1.10 -10.40 23.28
N LEU A 91 -0.11 -11.11 22.73
CA LEU A 91 0.30 -11.01 21.33
C LEU A 91 -0.79 -11.51 20.37
N ASP A 92 -1.51 -12.55 20.73
CA ASP A 92 -2.67 -13.06 19.98
C ASP A 92 -3.82 -12.04 19.97
N SER A 93 -4.10 -11.42 21.10
CA SER A 93 -5.10 -10.37 21.21
C SER A 93 -4.72 -9.15 20.40
N LEU A 94 -3.44 -8.76 20.44
CA LEU A 94 -2.88 -7.69 19.63
C LEU A 94 -3.03 -8.01 18.13
N LYS A 95 -2.65 -9.21 17.70
CA LYS A 95 -2.82 -9.64 16.31
C LYS A 95 -4.28 -9.60 15.85
N LYS A 96 -5.22 -10.03 16.69
CA LYS A 96 -6.66 -9.96 16.41
C LYS A 96 -7.16 -8.54 16.25
N SER A 97 -6.59 -7.58 16.97
CA SER A 97 -6.97 -6.17 16.90
C SER A 97 -6.40 -5.44 15.66
N ILE A 98 -5.38 -6.03 15.02
CA ILE A 98 -4.69 -5.44 13.85
C ILE A 98 -5.09 -6.21 12.60
N SER A 99 -6.01 -5.64 11.81
CA SER A 99 -6.51 -6.26 10.58
C SER A 99 -5.51 -6.23 9.41
N ASP A 100 -4.61 -5.24 9.41
CA ASP A 100 -3.76 -4.92 8.26
C ASP A 100 -2.40 -5.63 8.28
N VAL A 101 -2.25 -6.66 9.12
CA VAL A 101 -1.02 -7.45 9.26
C VAL A 101 -1.36 -8.93 9.15
N ASP A 102 -0.59 -9.66 8.36
CA ASP A 102 -0.79 -11.10 8.19
C ASP A 102 -0.08 -11.91 9.26
N VAL A 103 1.17 -11.56 9.56
CA VAL A 103 2.01 -12.29 10.51
C VAL A 103 2.74 -11.34 11.45
N ILE A 104 2.77 -11.71 12.72
CA ILE A 104 3.68 -11.17 13.73
C ILE A 104 4.55 -12.34 14.20
N SER A 105 5.86 -12.14 14.24
CA SER A 105 6.83 -13.08 14.79
C SER A 105 7.86 -12.36 15.65
N ILE A 106 8.22 -12.99 16.76
CA ILE A 106 9.30 -12.54 17.64
C ILE A 106 10.36 -13.62 17.64
N VAL A 107 11.57 -13.23 17.26
CA VAL A 107 12.74 -14.12 17.22
C VAL A 107 13.72 -13.64 18.27
N ASN A 108 14.15 -14.54 19.14
CA ASN A 108 15.09 -14.22 20.21
C ASN A 108 16.55 -14.15 19.70
N SER A 109 17.45 -13.72 20.56
CA SER A 109 18.89 -13.61 20.25
C SER A 109 19.56 -14.93 19.87
N ASN A 110 18.94 -16.07 20.21
CA ASN A 110 19.40 -17.41 19.83
C ASN A 110 18.80 -17.90 18.51
N ASN A 111 18.22 -16.99 17.72
CA ASN A 111 17.59 -17.27 16.44
C ASN A 111 16.39 -18.25 16.52
N THR A 112 15.73 -18.30 17.67
CA THR A 112 14.54 -19.15 17.88
C THR A 112 13.29 -18.30 17.87
N ARG A 113 12.24 -18.77 17.21
CA ARG A 113 10.91 -18.11 17.20
C ARG A 113 10.26 -18.27 18.58
N PHE A 114 10.27 -17.20 19.35
CA PHE A 114 9.57 -17.15 20.63
C PHE A 114 8.06 -17.06 20.42
N TYR A 115 7.64 -16.23 19.47
CA TYR A 115 6.25 -16.07 19.09
C TYR A 115 6.12 -16.07 17.57
N HIS A 116 5.03 -16.63 17.10
CA HIS A 116 4.61 -16.57 15.70
C HIS A 116 3.10 -16.71 15.61
N THR A 117 2.42 -15.93 14.76
CA THR A 117 0.97 -16.01 14.54
C THR A 117 0.49 -17.42 14.17
N ASN A 118 1.32 -18.18 13.45
CA ASN A 118 1.15 -19.63 13.31
C ASN A 118 1.90 -20.31 14.45
N HIS A 119 1.17 -20.74 15.49
CA HIS A 119 1.75 -21.32 16.70
C HIS A 119 2.57 -22.60 16.46
N THR A 120 2.36 -23.31 15.32
CA THR A 120 3.19 -24.49 15.00
C THR A 120 4.66 -24.18 14.77
N LEU A 121 4.98 -22.90 14.55
CA LEU A 121 6.35 -22.41 14.34
C LEU A 121 7.03 -21.92 15.63
N ILE A 122 6.31 -21.84 16.75
CA ILE A 122 6.87 -21.43 18.03
C ILE A 122 7.90 -22.48 18.48
N GLY A 123 9.06 -22.01 18.95
CA GLY A 123 10.17 -22.86 19.37
C GLY A 123 11.03 -23.38 18.23
N THR A 124 10.68 -23.15 16.96
CA THR A 124 11.50 -23.54 15.82
C THR A 124 12.60 -22.50 15.55
N GLU A 125 13.68 -22.92 14.92
CA GLU A 125 14.72 -22.01 14.46
C GLU A 125 14.18 -21.11 13.34
N TYR A 126 14.60 -19.84 13.33
CA TYR A 126 14.30 -18.90 12.27
C TYR A 126 15.25 -19.15 11.09
N ASP A 127 14.71 -19.59 9.97
CA ASP A 127 15.41 -19.98 8.74
C ASP A 127 15.48 -18.86 7.69
N GLY A 128 14.99 -17.67 8.03
CA GLY A 128 15.03 -16.51 7.16
C GLY A 128 16.34 -15.72 7.27
N GLU A 129 16.48 -14.72 6.40
CA GLU A 129 17.58 -13.79 6.46
C GLU A 129 17.48 -12.92 7.74
N THR A 130 18.52 -12.98 8.58
CA THR A 130 18.58 -12.18 9.80
C THR A 130 18.72 -10.69 9.44
N PRO A 131 17.83 -9.80 9.95
CA PRO A 131 17.89 -8.40 9.60
C PRO A 131 19.18 -7.75 10.14
N ASN A 132 19.78 -6.88 9.35
CA ASN A 132 20.92 -6.07 9.79
C ASN A 132 20.45 -4.92 10.68
N LEU A 133 20.23 -5.21 11.96
CA LEU A 133 19.81 -4.28 13.00
C LEU A 133 21.00 -3.98 13.93
N SER A 134 21.09 -2.72 14.36
CA SER A 134 22.11 -2.23 15.30
C SER A 134 21.50 -1.15 16.20
N SER A 135 22.23 -0.71 17.23
CA SER A 135 21.81 0.41 18.09
C SER A 135 21.49 1.68 17.30
N ASP A 136 22.20 1.90 16.18
CA ASP A 136 21.98 3.05 15.31
C ASP A 136 20.91 2.79 14.22
N LYS A 137 20.57 1.51 13.99
CA LYS A 137 19.59 1.08 13.00
C LYS A 137 18.63 0.08 13.65
N THR A 138 17.72 0.58 14.44
CA THR A 138 16.75 -0.24 15.18
C THR A 138 15.59 -0.75 14.34
N PHE A 139 15.43 -0.24 13.11
CA PHE A 139 14.34 -0.56 12.23
C PHE A 139 14.82 -0.86 10.81
N TYR A 140 14.15 -1.81 10.14
CA TYR A 140 14.42 -2.20 8.76
C TYR A 140 13.14 -2.68 8.07
N ILE A 141 12.92 -2.25 6.83
CA ILE A 141 11.77 -2.70 6.03
C ILE A 141 12.24 -3.18 4.66
N VAL A 142 11.69 -4.29 4.18
CA VAL A 142 12.13 -4.94 2.94
C VAL A 142 10.99 -5.69 2.26
N ASN A 143 11.08 -5.79 0.92
CA ASN A 143 10.30 -6.77 0.16
C ASN A 143 11.13 -8.05 0.02
N THR A 144 10.53 -9.19 0.33
CA THR A 144 11.17 -10.49 0.23
C THR A 144 10.16 -11.58 -0.11
N ASN A 145 10.64 -12.76 -0.41
CA ASN A 145 9.80 -13.95 -0.57
C ASN A 145 9.90 -14.80 0.70
N GLY A 146 8.77 -15.28 1.16
CA GLY A 146 8.69 -16.21 2.29
C GLY A 146 7.87 -17.44 1.94
N PRO A 147 7.65 -18.36 2.90
CA PRO A 147 6.87 -19.58 2.67
C PRO A 147 5.44 -19.33 2.14
N SER A 148 4.84 -18.18 2.50
CA SER A 148 3.49 -17.78 2.05
C SER A 148 3.51 -16.87 0.82
N GLY A 149 4.62 -16.79 0.08
CA GLY A 149 4.75 -15.95 -1.10
C GLY A 149 5.48 -14.63 -0.89
N ALA A 150 5.29 -13.69 -1.81
CA ALA A 150 5.90 -12.37 -1.74
C ALA A 150 5.34 -11.55 -0.56
N GLN A 151 6.22 -10.92 0.18
CA GLN A 151 5.92 -10.27 1.47
C GLN A 151 6.62 -8.93 1.58
N ARG A 152 5.95 -8.01 2.30
CA ARG A 152 6.57 -6.81 2.85
C ARG A 152 6.79 -7.03 4.34
N ARG A 153 8.03 -6.97 4.77
CA ARG A 153 8.44 -7.23 6.17
C ARG A 153 9.01 -5.97 6.79
N ALA A 154 8.55 -5.68 8.00
CA ALA A 154 9.16 -4.71 8.89
C ALA A 154 9.82 -5.44 10.05
N TYR A 155 11.04 -5.07 10.35
CA TYR A 155 11.80 -5.59 11.47
C TYR A 155 12.08 -4.47 12.46
N SER A 156 11.94 -4.75 13.76
CA SER A 156 12.36 -3.87 14.83
C SER A 156 13.23 -4.62 15.83
N ALA A 157 14.35 -4.02 16.24
CA ALA A 157 15.21 -4.60 17.25
C ALA A 157 14.51 -4.57 18.61
N LEU A 158 14.65 -5.64 19.36
CA LEU A 158 14.15 -5.78 20.72
C LEU A 158 15.32 -5.70 21.71
N TYR A 159 15.25 -4.72 22.60
CA TYR A 159 16.24 -4.53 23.67
C TYR A 159 15.57 -4.62 25.03
N GLY A 160 16.24 -5.26 25.97
CA GLY A 160 15.86 -5.28 27.38
C GLY A 160 15.99 -3.92 28.07
N SER A 161 15.51 -3.83 29.31
CA SER A 161 15.58 -2.63 30.11
C SER A 161 17.03 -2.23 30.44
N ASP A 162 17.94 -3.19 30.39
CA ASP A 162 19.40 -3.03 30.58
C ASP A 162 20.14 -2.66 29.26
N GLY A 163 19.43 -2.54 28.15
CA GLY A 163 19.99 -2.27 26.84
C GLY A 163 20.59 -3.51 26.14
N GLN A 164 20.46 -4.71 26.72
CA GLN A 164 20.88 -5.93 26.06
C GLN A 164 20.00 -6.24 24.84
N TYR A 165 20.59 -6.66 23.71
CA TYR A 165 19.85 -7.14 22.56
C TYR A 165 19.20 -8.49 22.87
N LEU A 166 17.88 -8.54 22.81
CA LEU A 166 17.07 -9.72 23.10
C LEU A 166 16.62 -10.46 21.84
N GLY A 167 16.67 -9.80 20.67
CA GLY A 167 16.21 -10.35 19.43
C GLY A 167 15.55 -9.30 18.54
N PHE A 168 14.63 -9.74 17.70
CA PHE A 168 13.89 -8.82 16.83
C PHE A 168 12.43 -9.23 16.66
N ILE A 169 11.63 -8.24 16.34
CA ILE A 169 10.23 -8.40 15.96
C ILE A 169 10.13 -8.29 14.46
N MET A 170 9.33 -9.14 13.85
CA MET A 170 9.01 -9.16 12.44
C MET A 170 7.51 -9.03 12.26
N VAL A 171 7.08 -8.00 11.53
CA VAL A 171 5.68 -7.77 11.14
C VAL A 171 5.58 -7.88 9.63
N ILE A 172 4.65 -8.69 9.15
CA ILE A 172 4.54 -9.05 7.73
C ILE A 172 3.14 -8.73 7.20
N ILE A 173 3.11 -8.17 5.99
CA ILE A 173 1.93 -8.14 5.13
C ILE A 173 2.24 -8.86 3.81
N LEU A 174 1.33 -9.70 3.34
CA LEU A 174 1.47 -10.36 2.05
C LEU A 174 1.31 -9.34 0.92
N THR A 175 2.14 -9.46 -0.12
CA THR A 175 2.12 -8.52 -1.26
C THR A 175 0.78 -8.53 -1.98
N GLU A 176 0.05 -9.65 -1.98
CA GLU A 176 -1.31 -9.73 -2.53
C GLU A 176 -2.29 -8.82 -1.78
N HIS A 177 -2.21 -8.75 -0.44
CA HIS A 177 -3.04 -7.85 0.37
C HIS A 177 -2.64 -6.38 0.15
N VAL A 178 -1.33 -6.10 0.02
CA VAL A 178 -0.85 -4.77 -0.38
C VAL A 178 -1.44 -4.37 -1.73
N ASN A 179 -1.39 -5.26 -2.72
CA ASN A 179 -1.90 -4.99 -4.06
C ASN A 179 -3.44 -4.85 -4.06
N ALA A 180 -4.14 -5.67 -3.28
CA ALA A 180 -5.60 -5.58 -3.14
C ALA A 180 -6.03 -4.21 -2.59
N SER A 181 -5.23 -3.59 -1.74
CA SER A 181 -5.51 -2.25 -1.19
C SER A 181 -5.48 -1.14 -2.24
N PHE A 182 -4.85 -1.37 -3.42
CA PHE A 182 -4.83 -0.41 -4.52
C PHE A 182 -6.05 -0.51 -5.44
N THR A 183 -6.78 -1.62 -5.41
CA THR A 183 -7.96 -1.86 -6.27
C THR A 183 -9.02 -0.76 -6.16
N PRO A 184 -9.42 -0.28 -4.97
CA PRO A 184 -10.39 0.82 -4.84
C PRO A 184 -9.91 2.11 -5.52
N ILE A 185 -8.60 2.39 -5.45
CA ILE A 185 -8.00 3.57 -6.08
C ILE A 185 -8.17 3.48 -7.60
N LEU A 186 -7.81 2.35 -8.19
CA LEU A 186 -7.92 2.13 -9.64
C LEU A 186 -9.36 2.24 -10.12
N ILE A 187 -10.30 1.64 -9.39
CA ILE A 187 -11.74 1.71 -9.71
C ILE A 187 -12.24 3.16 -9.65
N THR A 188 -11.90 3.89 -8.58
CA THR A 188 -12.34 5.28 -8.40
C THR A 188 -11.86 6.17 -9.54
N TYR A 189 -10.57 6.12 -9.88
CA TYR A 189 -10.03 6.91 -10.98
C TYR A 189 -10.61 6.51 -12.33
N SER A 190 -10.86 5.22 -12.56
CA SER A 190 -11.52 4.74 -13.78
C SER A 190 -12.94 5.29 -13.92
N ILE A 191 -13.72 5.28 -12.85
CA ILE A 191 -15.09 5.83 -12.84
C ILE A 191 -15.07 7.33 -13.09
N ILE A 192 -14.23 8.09 -12.40
CA ILE A 192 -14.12 9.55 -12.59
C ILE A 192 -13.74 9.87 -14.04
N THR A 193 -12.72 9.19 -14.57
CA THR A 193 -12.29 9.38 -15.97
C THR A 193 -13.41 9.09 -16.95
N PHE A 194 -14.15 8.00 -16.73
CA PHE A 194 -15.30 7.65 -17.56
C PHE A 194 -16.40 8.71 -17.53
N ILE A 195 -16.73 9.24 -16.36
CA ILE A 195 -17.74 10.30 -16.19
C ILE A 195 -17.30 11.56 -16.95
N VAL A 196 -16.03 11.98 -16.80
CA VAL A 196 -15.50 13.16 -17.50
C VAL A 196 -15.60 13.01 -19.00
N ILE A 197 -15.18 11.87 -19.54
CA ILE A 197 -15.26 11.58 -21.00
C ILE A 197 -16.73 11.56 -21.46
N PHE A 198 -17.63 10.95 -20.69
CA PHE A 198 -19.04 10.87 -21.02
C PHE A 198 -19.70 12.25 -21.08
N VAL A 199 -19.44 13.10 -20.07
CA VAL A 199 -19.95 14.48 -20.03
C VAL A 199 -19.43 15.30 -21.21
N GLU A 200 -18.16 15.15 -21.57
CA GLU A 200 -17.57 15.85 -22.72
C GLU A 200 -18.22 15.46 -24.05
N ILE A 201 -18.50 14.16 -24.24
CA ILE A 201 -19.19 13.68 -25.43
C ILE A 201 -20.60 14.26 -25.50
N LEU A 202 -21.32 14.32 -24.37
CA LEU A 202 -22.65 14.92 -24.31
C LEU A 202 -22.61 16.41 -24.68
N ILE A 203 -21.73 17.20 -24.08
CA ILE A 203 -21.59 18.63 -24.37
C ILE A 203 -21.27 18.83 -25.85
N SER A 204 -20.35 18.06 -26.39
CA SER A 204 -19.94 18.16 -27.80
C SER A 204 -21.07 17.74 -28.78
N SER A 205 -22.03 16.92 -28.35
CA SER A 205 -23.15 16.52 -29.18
C SER A 205 -24.23 17.59 -29.27
N TYR A 206 -24.26 18.56 -28.35
CA TYR A 206 -25.20 19.67 -28.32
C TYR A 206 -24.68 20.95 -29.03
N LEU A 207 -23.40 21.03 -29.27
CA LEU A 207 -22.74 22.14 -29.98
C LEU A 207 -22.59 21.88 -31.49
#